data_75c1180b8176aeceb2fdb30863508702
#
_entry.id   75c1180b8176aeceb2fdb30863508702
#
_cell.length_a   1.000
_cell.length_b   1.000
_cell.length_c   1.000
_cell.angle_alpha   90.00
_cell.angle_beta   90.00
_cell.angle_gamma   90.00
#
_symmetry.space_group_name_H-M   'P 1'
#
loop_
_entity.id
_entity.type
_entity.pdbx_description
1 polymer ?
#
loop_
_entity_poly.entity_id
_entity_poly.type
_entity_poly.pdbx_seq_one_letter_code
_entity_poly.pdbx_strand_id
1 'polypeptide(L)'
;DGDDVTYLHHLADLGPRAWVVHQVEIIPGDDQTIERISDWQFEPLDAAILPEPLNASLAGAEEVPDSSAVRWVRREPAHLILDVVLPADGLLVLGEVHYPGWQTYVDGNPTPTLRANLALRAVPVPAGQHQVEMVYRPWTVPAGIAISVLALMGAVAVIVASTRRDRRATDGSV
;
A
#
# COMPACT_ATOMS: atom_id res chain seq x y z
N ASP A 1 25.21 34.94 -15.82
CA ASP A 1 24.15 34.85 -14.79
C ASP A 1 22.89 34.42 -15.49
N GLY A 2 22.59 33.15 -15.45
CA GLY A 2 21.33 32.59 -15.95
C GLY A 2 20.30 32.72 -14.83
N ASP A 3 19.27 33.52 -15.05
CA ASP A 3 18.11 33.54 -14.18
C ASP A 3 17.45 32.18 -14.21
N ASP A 4 17.67 31.42 -13.15
CA ASP A 4 17.00 30.13 -12.93
C ASP A 4 15.55 30.42 -12.53
N VAL A 5 14.65 30.42 -13.52
CA VAL A 5 13.23 30.73 -13.29
C VAL A 5 12.53 29.46 -12.85
N THR A 6 12.22 29.38 -11.55
CA THR A 6 11.41 28.30 -11.01
C THR A 6 9.92 28.58 -11.26
N TYR A 7 9.27 27.72 -12.01
CA TYR A 7 7.83 27.77 -12.25
C TYR A 7 7.07 26.96 -11.21
N LEU A 8 6.17 27.59 -10.46
CA LEU A 8 5.23 26.91 -9.59
C LEU A 8 3.92 26.70 -10.35
N HIS A 9 3.62 25.45 -10.68
CA HIS A 9 2.35 25.09 -11.29
C HIS A 9 1.33 24.74 -10.21
N HIS A 10 0.25 25.50 -10.13
CA HIS A 10 -0.90 25.16 -9.30
C HIS A 10 -1.89 24.34 -10.12
N LEU A 11 -2.06 23.06 -9.74
CA LEU A 11 -3.08 22.20 -10.33
C LEU A 11 -4.42 22.56 -9.68
N ALA A 12 -5.34 23.07 -10.46
CA ALA A 12 -6.65 23.54 -9.97
C ALA A 12 -7.59 22.36 -9.59
N ASP A 13 -7.40 21.20 -10.23
CA ASP A 13 -8.15 19.97 -9.95
C ASP A 13 -7.17 18.81 -9.81
N LEU A 14 -7.05 18.30 -8.60
CA LEU A 14 -6.17 17.16 -8.29
C LEU A 14 -6.88 15.81 -8.42
N GLY A 15 -8.17 15.82 -8.76
CA GLY A 15 -9.00 14.61 -8.73
C GLY A 15 -9.20 14.02 -7.31
N PRO A 16 -10.00 12.98 -7.17
CA PRO A 16 -10.22 12.30 -5.91
C PRO A 16 -8.98 11.50 -5.49
N ARG A 17 -8.72 11.43 -4.17
CA ARG A 17 -7.62 10.61 -3.62
C ARG A 17 -7.98 9.14 -3.47
N ALA A 18 -9.24 8.81 -3.55
CA ALA A 18 -9.78 7.46 -3.59
C ALA A 18 -11.07 7.49 -4.41
N TRP A 19 -11.22 6.52 -5.28
CA TRP A 19 -12.37 6.40 -6.17
C TRP A 19 -12.66 4.94 -6.47
N VAL A 20 -13.83 4.65 -6.99
CA VAL A 20 -14.23 3.30 -7.39
C VAL A 20 -14.27 3.23 -8.91
N VAL A 21 -13.75 2.13 -9.45
CA VAL A 21 -13.92 1.76 -10.86
C VAL A 21 -14.58 0.40 -10.97
N HIS A 22 -15.38 0.23 -12.01
CA HIS A 22 -16.05 -1.03 -12.32
C HIS A 22 -15.45 -1.73 -13.55
N GLN A 23 -14.56 -1.06 -14.27
CA GLN A 23 -13.85 -1.61 -15.41
C GLN A 23 -12.39 -1.89 -15.05
N VAL A 24 -11.91 -3.06 -15.46
CA VAL A 24 -10.53 -3.49 -15.21
C VAL A 24 -9.93 -4.03 -16.50
N GLU A 25 -8.78 -3.48 -16.87
CA GLU A 25 -7.94 -3.98 -17.95
C GLU A 25 -6.82 -4.86 -17.33
N ILE A 26 -6.53 -6.00 -17.94
CA ILE A 26 -5.45 -6.88 -17.48
C ILE A 26 -4.25 -6.72 -18.39
N ILE A 27 -3.19 -6.10 -17.88
CA ILE A 27 -1.94 -5.87 -18.61
C ILE A 27 -0.76 -6.34 -17.74
N PRO A 28 -0.15 -7.50 -18.02
CA PRO A 28 0.88 -8.09 -17.18
C PRO A 28 2.23 -7.35 -17.16
N GLY A 29 2.52 -6.56 -18.20
CA GLY A 29 3.82 -5.89 -18.37
C GLY A 29 3.82 -4.44 -17.87
N ASP A 30 4.84 -4.03 -17.13
CA ASP A 30 4.97 -2.65 -16.66
C ASP A 30 5.13 -1.66 -17.83
N ASP A 31 5.93 -2.02 -18.87
CA ASP A 31 6.11 -1.16 -20.06
C ASP A 31 4.80 -0.96 -20.82
N GLN A 32 4.02 -2.03 -21.00
CA GLN A 32 2.70 -1.96 -21.65
C GLN A 32 1.69 -1.17 -20.81
N THR A 33 1.79 -1.30 -19.47
CA THR A 33 0.97 -0.52 -18.55
C THR A 33 1.31 0.97 -18.65
N ILE A 34 2.59 1.33 -18.75
CA ILE A 34 3.04 2.71 -18.94
C ILE A 34 2.51 3.27 -20.28
N GLU A 35 2.63 2.49 -21.36
CA GLU A 35 2.11 2.88 -22.68
C GLU A 35 0.59 3.15 -22.61
N ARG A 36 -0.15 2.24 -21.97
CA ARG A 36 -1.62 2.37 -21.83
C ARG A 36 -2.03 3.57 -20.97
N ILE A 37 -1.36 3.82 -19.84
CA ILE A 37 -1.64 4.99 -18.99
C ILE A 37 -1.28 6.30 -19.69
N SER A 38 -0.28 6.27 -20.57
CA SER A 38 0.15 7.44 -21.34
C SER A 38 -0.76 7.75 -22.54
N ASP A 39 -1.66 6.84 -22.90
CA ASP A 39 -2.67 7.06 -23.91
C ASP A 39 -3.70 8.07 -23.40
N TRP A 40 -3.93 9.14 -24.14
CA TRP A 40 -4.90 10.19 -23.81
C TRP A 40 -6.35 9.68 -23.73
N GLN A 41 -6.63 8.49 -24.25
CA GLN A 41 -7.95 7.82 -24.16
C GLN A 41 -8.13 7.01 -22.88
N PHE A 42 -7.09 6.87 -22.06
CA PHE A 42 -7.19 6.18 -20.77
C PHE A 42 -7.69 7.13 -19.69
N GLU A 43 -8.89 6.85 -19.19
CA GLU A 43 -9.48 7.60 -18.08
C GLU A 43 -9.30 6.82 -16.77
N PRO A 44 -8.36 7.21 -15.90
CA PRO A 44 -8.03 6.48 -14.69
C PRO A 44 -9.16 6.50 -13.62
N LEU A 45 -10.16 7.35 -13.80
CA LEU A 45 -11.33 7.38 -12.93
C LEU A 45 -12.41 6.38 -13.37
N ASP A 46 -12.37 5.90 -14.61
CA ASP A 46 -13.36 4.98 -15.17
C ASP A 46 -12.84 3.53 -15.17
N ALA A 47 -11.54 3.35 -15.37
CA ALA A 47 -10.91 2.04 -15.45
C ALA A 47 -9.61 1.94 -14.65
N ALA A 48 -9.30 0.72 -14.20
CA ALA A 48 -8.00 0.40 -13.60
C ALA A 48 -7.29 -0.69 -14.39
N ILE A 49 -5.96 -0.61 -14.43
CA ILE A 49 -5.10 -1.64 -15.03
C ILE A 49 -4.52 -2.48 -13.91
N LEU A 50 -4.69 -3.80 -13.99
CA LEU A 50 -4.09 -4.77 -13.08
C LEU A 50 -3.09 -5.66 -13.82
N PRO A 51 -1.98 -6.10 -13.16
CA PRO A 51 -1.01 -7.02 -13.76
C PRO A 51 -1.54 -8.46 -13.87
N GLU A 52 -2.52 -8.83 -13.05
CA GLU A 52 -3.08 -10.17 -12.95
C GLU A 52 -4.60 -10.11 -12.85
N PRO A 53 -5.31 -11.11 -13.40
CA PRO A 53 -6.76 -11.17 -13.30
C PRO A 53 -7.20 -11.35 -11.83
N LEU A 54 -8.30 -10.72 -11.48
CA LEU A 54 -8.96 -10.93 -10.20
C LEU A 54 -9.65 -12.29 -10.18
N ASN A 55 -9.56 -12.99 -9.04
CA ASN A 55 -10.35 -14.21 -8.80
C ASN A 55 -11.85 -13.93 -8.58
N ALA A 56 -12.25 -12.65 -8.57
CA ALA A 56 -13.62 -12.18 -8.42
C ALA A 56 -14.13 -11.58 -9.74
N SER A 57 -15.41 -11.76 -10.00
CA SER A 57 -16.06 -11.33 -11.25
C SER A 57 -16.26 -9.81 -11.29
N LEU A 58 -15.18 -9.05 -11.46
CA LEU A 58 -15.26 -7.63 -11.85
C LEU A 58 -15.28 -7.45 -13.38
N ALA A 59 -15.25 -8.55 -14.13
CA ALA A 59 -15.22 -8.54 -15.58
C ALA A 59 -16.65 -8.28 -16.12
N GLY A 60 -16.89 -7.08 -16.63
CA GLY A 60 -17.99 -6.79 -17.53
C GLY A 60 -19.29 -6.30 -16.89
N ALA A 61 -19.23 -5.37 -15.97
CA ALA A 61 -20.40 -4.57 -15.67
C ALA A 61 -20.67 -3.64 -16.86
N GLU A 62 -21.65 -4.00 -17.71
CA GLU A 62 -22.31 -3.05 -18.61
C GLU A 62 -22.77 -1.86 -17.76
N GLU A 63 -22.55 -0.64 -18.26
CA GLU A 63 -22.93 0.66 -17.68
C GLU A 63 -23.47 0.61 -16.23
N VAL A 64 -22.56 0.57 -15.26
CA VAL A 64 -22.93 0.73 -13.86
C VAL A 64 -23.25 2.19 -13.63
N PRO A 65 -24.42 2.56 -13.04
CA PRO A 65 -24.71 3.94 -12.70
C PRO A 65 -23.57 4.52 -11.85
N ASP A 66 -23.11 5.72 -12.16
CA ASP A 66 -22.12 6.46 -11.38
C ASP A 66 -22.70 6.96 -10.05
N SER A 67 -23.05 6.01 -9.18
CA SER A 67 -23.59 6.25 -7.84
C SER A 67 -22.65 5.75 -6.74
N SER A 68 -21.42 5.41 -7.09
CA SER A 68 -20.40 5.02 -6.12
C SER A 68 -20.01 6.22 -5.26
N ALA A 69 -19.92 6.01 -3.95
CA ALA A 69 -19.50 7.04 -3.01
C ALA A 69 -18.35 6.53 -2.12
N VAL A 70 -17.32 7.36 -1.96
CA VAL A 70 -16.17 7.09 -1.11
C VAL A 70 -16.03 8.20 -0.09
N ARG A 71 -16.04 7.85 1.19
CA ARG A 71 -15.90 8.78 2.30
C ARG A 71 -14.74 8.38 3.20
N TRP A 72 -13.79 9.28 3.42
CA TRP A 72 -12.72 9.08 4.39
C TRP A 72 -13.26 9.21 5.82
N VAL A 73 -13.09 8.16 6.61
CA VAL A 73 -13.40 8.15 8.06
C VAL A 73 -12.14 8.44 8.86
N ARG A 74 -11.01 7.80 8.46
CA ARG A 74 -9.69 8.02 9.07
C ARG A 74 -8.63 8.06 7.98
N ARG A 75 -7.69 8.99 8.11
CA ARG A 75 -6.56 9.12 7.20
C ARG A 75 -5.29 9.47 7.97
N GLU A 76 -4.66 8.43 8.49
CA GLU A 76 -3.37 8.52 9.17
C GLU A 76 -2.28 7.83 8.32
N PRO A 77 -0.99 8.15 8.49
CA PRO A 77 0.08 7.59 7.65
C PRO A 77 0.15 6.06 7.62
N ALA A 78 -0.26 5.39 8.70
CA ALA A 78 -0.21 3.94 8.85
C ALA A 78 -1.60 3.29 9.05
N HIS A 79 -2.69 4.07 9.01
CA HIS A 79 -4.03 3.57 9.26
C HIS A 79 -5.07 4.38 8.50
N LEU A 80 -5.73 3.75 7.55
CA LEU A 80 -6.76 4.33 6.69
C LEU A 80 -8.08 3.62 6.95
N ILE A 81 -9.18 4.37 7.01
CA ILE A 81 -10.55 3.82 7.05
C ILE A 81 -11.41 4.62 6.08
N LEU A 82 -12.08 3.92 5.20
CA LEU A 82 -13.00 4.48 4.22
C LEU A 82 -14.35 3.77 4.33
N ASP A 83 -15.43 4.54 4.29
CA ASP A 83 -16.76 4.00 4.01
C ASP A 83 -16.99 4.11 2.51
N VAL A 84 -17.43 3.03 1.91
CA VAL A 84 -17.63 2.91 0.45
C VAL A 84 -19.03 2.39 0.18
N VAL A 85 -19.70 2.99 -0.78
CA VAL A 85 -21.02 2.55 -1.27
C VAL A 85 -20.88 2.27 -2.75
N LEU A 86 -21.21 1.04 -3.17
CA LEU A 86 -21.11 0.61 -4.56
C LEU A 86 -22.44 0.02 -5.05
N PRO A 87 -22.91 0.40 -6.26
CA PRO A 87 -24.10 -0.19 -6.87
C PRO A 87 -23.85 -1.61 -7.41
N ALA A 88 -22.59 -1.94 -7.72
CA ALA A 88 -22.12 -3.24 -8.22
C ALA A 88 -20.71 -3.51 -7.67
N ASP A 89 -20.22 -4.75 -7.80
CA ASP A 89 -18.85 -5.10 -7.46
C ASP A 89 -17.87 -4.17 -8.16
N GLY A 90 -16.88 -3.66 -7.44
CA GLY A 90 -15.95 -2.66 -7.96
C GLY A 90 -14.57 -2.77 -7.34
N LEU A 91 -13.67 -1.97 -7.87
CA LEU A 91 -12.31 -1.82 -7.38
C LEU A 91 -12.15 -0.42 -6.77
N LEU A 92 -11.97 -0.35 -5.46
CA LEU A 92 -11.58 0.89 -4.78
C LEU A 92 -10.11 1.16 -5.09
N VAL A 93 -9.82 2.22 -5.81
CA VAL A 93 -8.46 2.69 -6.12
C VAL A 93 -8.09 3.83 -5.20
N LEU A 94 -6.88 3.79 -4.65
CA LEU A 94 -6.32 4.86 -3.83
C LEU A 94 -5.14 5.50 -4.59
N GLY A 95 -5.13 6.81 -4.69
CA GLY A 95 -4.04 7.62 -5.26
C GLY A 95 -2.79 7.61 -4.38
N GLU A 96 -2.42 6.44 -3.86
CA GLU A 96 -1.27 6.22 -2.99
C GLU A 96 -0.51 4.99 -3.45
N VAL A 97 0.83 5.04 -3.33
CA VAL A 97 1.72 3.98 -3.84
C VAL A 97 1.45 2.65 -3.13
N HIS A 98 1.33 1.59 -3.93
CA HIS A 98 1.32 0.22 -3.45
C HIS A 98 2.69 -0.13 -2.87
N TYR A 99 2.72 -0.52 -1.59
CA TYR A 99 3.93 -0.91 -0.89
C TYR A 99 3.69 -2.16 -0.02
N PRO A 100 4.62 -3.12 0.02
CA PRO A 100 4.50 -4.30 0.87
C PRO A 100 4.36 -3.92 2.36
N GLY A 101 3.46 -4.60 3.07
CA GLY A 101 3.21 -4.36 4.49
C GLY A 101 1.85 -3.75 4.80
N TRP A 102 1.12 -3.30 3.80
CA TRP A 102 -0.28 -2.94 3.95
C TRP A 102 -1.16 -4.19 4.07
N GLN A 103 -1.98 -4.22 5.10
CA GLN A 103 -3.01 -5.23 5.33
C GLN A 103 -4.35 -4.56 5.18
N THR A 104 -5.21 -5.13 4.32
CA THR A 104 -6.53 -4.57 4.01
C THR A 104 -7.62 -5.49 4.52
N TYR A 105 -8.67 -4.89 5.02
CA TYR A 105 -9.87 -5.56 5.51
C TYR A 105 -11.10 -4.86 4.93
N VAL A 106 -12.05 -5.65 4.45
CA VAL A 106 -13.40 -5.19 4.07
C VAL A 106 -14.36 -5.76 5.09
N ASP A 107 -15.02 -4.91 5.86
CA ASP A 107 -15.90 -5.29 6.99
C ASP A 107 -15.23 -6.24 7.98
N GLY A 108 -13.94 -6.01 8.26
CA GLY A 108 -13.12 -6.85 9.13
C GLY A 108 -12.60 -8.14 8.50
N ASN A 109 -12.96 -8.48 7.26
CA ASN A 109 -12.48 -9.67 6.55
C ASN A 109 -11.20 -9.34 5.78
N PRO A 110 -10.12 -10.13 5.92
CA PRO A 110 -8.89 -9.93 5.18
C PRO A 110 -9.13 -9.96 3.67
N THR A 111 -8.67 -8.92 2.98
CA THR A 111 -8.87 -8.73 1.54
C THR A 111 -7.52 -8.38 0.91
N PRO A 112 -7.20 -8.90 -0.29
CA PRO A 112 -5.93 -8.60 -0.92
C PRO A 112 -5.79 -7.10 -1.26
N THR A 113 -4.60 -6.55 -1.01
CA THR A 113 -4.21 -5.24 -1.53
C THR A 113 -3.53 -5.44 -2.87
N LEU A 114 -4.09 -4.89 -3.92
CA LEU A 114 -3.64 -5.06 -5.30
C LEU A 114 -2.80 -3.87 -5.74
N ARG A 115 -1.92 -4.11 -6.71
CA ARG A 115 -1.22 -3.05 -7.45
C ARG A 115 -2.05 -2.71 -8.69
N ALA A 116 -2.50 -1.47 -8.79
CA ALA A 116 -3.23 -0.97 -9.95
C ALA A 116 -2.48 0.20 -10.61
N ASN A 117 -2.74 0.44 -11.88
CA ASN A 117 -2.20 1.57 -12.65
C ASN A 117 -0.68 1.75 -12.42
N LEU A 118 0.08 0.66 -12.54
CA LEU A 118 1.53 0.55 -12.30
C LEU A 118 1.95 0.65 -10.83
N ALA A 119 1.43 1.60 -10.07
CA ALA A 119 1.96 1.92 -8.74
C ALA A 119 0.89 2.16 -7.67
N LEU A 120 -0.38 2.29 -8.01
CA LEU A 120 -1.43 2.63 -7.07
C LEU A 120 -1.90 1.41 -6.27
N ARG A 121 -2.53 1.66 -5.13
CA ARG A 121 -3.21 0.62 -4.35
C ARG A 121 -4.65 0.46 -4.80
N ALA A 122 -5.10 -0.78 -4.84
CA ALA A 122 -6.49 -1.07 -5.10
C ALA A 122 -7.00 -2.22 -4.23
N VAL A 123 -8.31 -2.22 -3.97
CA VAL A 123 -9.00 -3.19 -3.12
C VAL A 123 -10.28 -3.61 -3.82
N PRO A 124 -10.51 -4.90 -4.07
CA PRO A 124 -11.79 -5.38 -4.55
C PRO A 124 -12.85 -5.23 -3.45
N VAL A 125 -13.98 -4.61 -3.78
CA VAL A 125 -15.09 -4.37 -2.85
C VAL A 125 -16.38 -4.85 -3.52
N PRO A 126 -17.19 -5.69 -2.86
CA PRO A 126 -18.47 -6.13 -3.41
C PRO A 126 -19.50 -4.99 -3.48
N ALA A 127 -20.62 -5.23 -4.16
CA ALA A 127 -21.74 -4.32 -4.17
C ALA A 127 -22.33 -4.13 -2.76
N GLY A 128 -22.71 -2.91 -2.41
CA GLY A 128 -23.29 -2.58 -1.12
C GLY A 128 -22.59 -1.45 -0.38
N GLN A 129 -22.80 -1.41 0.93
CA GLN A 129 -22.14 -0.48 1.83
C GLN A 129 -21.09 -1.23 2.65
N HIS A 130 -19.86 -0.81 2.54
CA HIS A 130 -18.73 -1.49 3.16
C HIS A 130 -17.78 -0.51 3.83
N GLN A 131 -17.10 -0.97 4.88
CA GLN A 131 -15.99 -0.27 5.49
C GLN A 131 -14.69 -0.95 5.07
N VAL A 132 -13.80 -0.17 4.44
CA VAL A 132 -12.46 -0.63 4.04
C VAL A 132 -11.47 -0.07 5.03
N GLU A 133 -10.79 -0.96 5.76
CA GLU A 133 -9.71 -0.62 6.68
C GLU A 133 -8.37 -1.08 6.10
N MET A 134 -7.37 -0.21 6.14
CA MET A 134 -6.00 -0.52 5.72
C MET A 134 -5.02 -0.15 6.81
N VAL A 135 -4.20 -1.11 7.23
CA VAL A 135 -3.20 -0.92 8.29
C VAL A 135 -1.83 -1.28 7.77
N TYR A 136 -0.86 -0.38 7.96
CA TYR A 136 0.53 -0.64 7.59
C TYR A 136 1.26 -1.38 8.71
N ARG A 137 1.59 -2.66 8.48
CA ARG A 137 2.29 -3.54 9.43
C ARG A 137 3.40 -4.32 8.73
N PRO A 138 4.52 -3.68 8.39
CA PRO A 138 5.62 -4.37 7.72
C PRO A 138 6.28 -5.36 8.69
N TRP A 139 6.44 -6.62 8.26
CA TRP A 139 7.08 -7.67 9.05
C TRP A 139 8.57 -7.39 9.34
N THR A 140 9.19 -6.51 8.57
CA THR A 140 10.60 -6.12 8.70
C THR A 140 10.88 -5.39 10.03
N VAL A 141 9.91 -4.68 10.58
CA VAL A 141 10.05 -3.96 11.86
C VAL A 141 10.27 -4.94 13.03
N PRO A 142 9.38 -5.92 13.31
CA PRO A 142 9.63 -6.88 14.39
C PRO A 142 10.87 -7.73 14.13
N ALA A 143 11.17 -8.08 12.88
CA ALA A 143 12.39 -8.80 12.55
C ALA A 143 13.67 -7.98 12.88
N GLY A 144 13.69 -6.70 12.52
CA GLY A 144 14.80 -5.80 12.85
C GLY A 144 14.99 -5.63 14.36
N ILE A 145 13.91 -5.49 15.12
CA ILE A 145 13.96 -5.43 16.60
C ILE A 145 14.55 -6.72 17.16
N ALA A 146 14.10 -7.88 16.69
CA ALA A 146 14.62 -9.18 17.17
C ALA A 146 16.12 -9.33 16.91
N ILE A 147 16.59 -8.97 15.70
CA ILE A 147 18.02 -9.01 15.36
C ILE A 147 18.83 -8.07 16.27
N SER A 148 18.34 -6.85 16.51
CA SER A 148 19.02 -5.87 17.36
C SER A 148 19.12 -6.34 18.80
N VAL A 149 18.07 -6.94 19.34
CA VAL A 149 18.08 -7.52 20.70
C VAL A 149 19.07 -8.67 20.81
N LEU A 150 19.09 -9.57 19.84
CA LEU A 150 20.05 -10.70 19.79
C LEU A 150 21.50 -10.19 19.71
N ALA A 151 21.77 -9.20 18.88
CA ALA A 151 23.10 -8.61 18.77
C ALA A 151 23.54 -7.95 20.09
N LEU A 152 22.63 -7.23 20.76
CA LEU A 152 22.92 -6.61 22.04
C LEU A 152 23.21 -7.66 23.13
N MET A 153 22.39 -8.71 23.21
CA MET A 153 22.64 -9.82 24.14
C MET A 153 23.99 -10.49 23.90
N GLY A 154 24.34 -10.71 22.62
CA GLY A 154 25.66 -11.25 22.24
C GLY A 154 26.81 -10.36 22.69
N ALA A 155 26.72 -9.06 22.46
CA ALA A 155 27.71 -8.09 22.91
C ALA A 155 27.87 -8.08 24.44
N VAL A 156 26.78 -8.08 25.18
CA VAL A 156 26.80 -8.16 26.66
C VAL A 156 27.44 -9.48 27.14
N ALA A 157 27.09 -10.60 26.49
CA ALA A 157 27.70 -11.90 26.85
C ALA A 157 29.22 -11.92 26.65
N VAL A 158 29.72 -11.35 25.56
CA VAL A 158 31.15 -11.21 25.29
C VAL A 158 31.83 -10.35 26.34
N ILE A 159 31.27 -9.19 26.66
CA ILE A 159 31.80 -8.29 27.70
C ILE A 159 31.87 -9.00 29.07
N VAL A 160 30.81 -9.68 29.47
CA VAL A 160 30.76 -10.43 30.75
C VAL A 160 31.78 -11.57 30.72
N ALA A 161 31.94 -12.29 29.62
CA ALA A 161 32.91 -13.36 29.48
C ALA A 161 34.36 -12.85 29.59
N SER A 162 34.66 -11.71 28.94
CA SER A 162 35.99 -11.09 28.98
C SER A 162 36.34 -10.61 30.41
N THR A 163 35.44 -9.93 31.07
CA THR A 163 35.66 -9.45 32.45
C THR A 163 35.83 -10.58 33.45
N ARG A 164 35.15 -11.72 33.27
CA ARG A 164 35.34 -12.92 34.11
C ARG A 164 36.69 -13.61 33.85
N ARG A 165 37.20 -13.59 32.63
CA ARG A 165 38.54 -14.12 32.30
C ARG A 165 39.63 -13.30 32.95
N ASP A 166 39.54 -11.98 32.87
CA ASP A 166 40.56 -11.08 33.43
C ASP A 166 40.65 -11.23 34.97
N ARG A 167 39.52 -11.36 35.65
CA ARG A 167 39.48 -11.61 37.12
C ARG A 167 40.14 -12.93 37.52
N ARG A 168 39.97 -14.00 36.74
CA ARG A 168 40.61 -15.31 37.02
C ARG A 168 42.10 -15.31 36.76
N ALA A 169 42.58 -14.50 35.79
CA ALA A 169 44.01 -14.35 35.52
C ALA A 169 44.71 -13.59 36.65
N THR A 170 44.03 -12.67 37.33
CA THR A 170 44.61 -11.89 38.46
C THR A 170 44.62 -12.67 39.75
N ASP A 171 43.66 -13.57 40.01
CA ASP A 171 43.58 -14.40 41.25
C ASP A 171 44.53 -15.61 41.22
N GLY A 172 45.07 -16.01 40.07
CA GLY A 172 46.01 -17.15 39.94
C GLY A 172 47.48 -16.80 39.99
N SER A 173 47.86 -15.55 40.29
CA SER A 173 49.24 -15.06 40.34
C SER A 173 49.71 -14.67 41.75
N VAL A 174 49.14 -15.26 42.83
CA VAL A 174 49.62 -15.11 44.23
C VAL A 174 50.25 -16.42 44.72
#